data_f5b68f958b50ac42ff99db4f052b5500
#
_entry.id   f5b68f958b50ac42ff99db4f052b5500
#
_cell.length_a   1.000
_cell.length_b   1.000
_cell.length_c   1.000
_cell.angle_alpha   90.00
_cell.angle_beta   90.00
_cell.angle_gamma   90.00
#
_symmetry.space_group_name_H-M   'P 1'
#
loop_
_entity.id
_entity.type
_entity.pdbx_description
1 polymer ?
#
loop_
_entity_poly.entity_id
_entity_poly.type
_entity_poly.pdbx_seq_one_letter_code
_entity_poly.pdbx_strand_id
1 'polypeptide(L)'
;MSVKQLPAQRSSAGGARDARQSGRRPEAIPLLGAPDFLRGVPQSELARLIELCVFRTFQTGATILGQHRHDRFLYLVLRGALQLRLRDKDGREVLMGVLARGDCCGEGPLFGDFFRRMSALAQSDCQLLQIPLAELKESLGTMPMVAAALRHVYKRRMVECTLARIPLLSQLVPMERLALANLLQPAFFARGNLIMRQGDPADALYLIESGQVAVEQGGQTLATLGEGDFFGEIALLTRGVHGADVRALTPTDVLALPGADFHRLIDGRPELEAQLRGVVEKRMRNNAAMRGDEARARELELVVGRGLLRGTHLLARTPSLCPPGCRLCEGACADRHGRARLSLGGTPIDQLDVVDTCRQCSVGAECVEACPEDAFERAETGTLLITDRCTGCGQCVEACPYGAVASVPLPAPRLAGGPLWSLLRAAARRVRPRPAIPLTPVGPTHRADKCDLCHGFEDMACLSKCPTGSLRLVPLEEIFPL
;
A
#
# COMPACT_ATOMS: atom_id res chain seq x y z
N MET A 1 34.69 15.63 8.69
CA MET A 1 34.76 15.21 7.27
C MET A 1 33.45 15.62 6.62
N SER A 2 33.52 16.53 5.67
CA SER A 2 32.39 17.21 5.06
C SER A 2 31.54 16.28 4.21
N VAL A 3 30.26 16.17 4.53
CA VAL A 3 29.27 15.50 3.68
C VAL A 3 28.92 16.46 2.54
N LYS A 4 29.31 16.10 1.32
CA LYS A 4 28.93 16.82 0.11
C LYS A 4 27.43 16.67 -0.11
N GLN A 5 26.71 17.78 -0.05
CA GLN A 5 25.33 17.91 -0.53
C GLN A 5 25.30 17.67 -2.04
N LEU A 6 24.53 16.67 -2.48
CA LEU A 6 24.15 16.51 -3.88
C LEU A 6 23.09 17.56 -4.22
N PRO A 7 23.16 18.22 -5.38
CA PRO A 7 22.19 19.21 -5.78
C PRO A 7 20.84 18.55 -6.06
N ALA A 8 19.79 19.17 -5.53
CA ALA A 8 18.40 18.81 -5.83
C ALA A 8 18.16 18.96 -7.35
N GLN A 9 17.98 17.85 -8.03
CA GLN A 9 17.44 17.86 -9.37
C GLN A 9 15.97 18.31 -9.30
N ARG A 10 15.70 19.50 -9.81
CA ARG A 10 14.34 19.97 -10.08
C ARG A 10 13.71 18.99 -11.07
N SER A 11 12.79 18.16 -10.59
CA SER A 11 11.92 17.38 -11.44
C SER A 11 11.03 18.37 -12.21
N SER A 12 11.34 18.56 -13.47
CA SER A 12 10.42 19.17 -14.42
C SER A 12 9.19 18.26 -14.47
N ALA A 13 8.11 18.69 -13.82
CA ALA A 13 6.79 18.15 -14.07
C ALA A 13 6.49 18.39 -15.55
N GLY A 14 6.70 17.36 -16.37
CA GLY A 14 6.26 17.33 -17.76
C GLY A 14 4.75 17.43 -17.75
N GLY A 15 4.25 18.66 -17.91
CA GLY A 15 2.83 18.95 -17.93
C GLY A 15 2.15 18.13 -19.00
N ALA A 16 1.18 17.31 -18.59
CA ALA A 16 0.17 16.81 -19.49
C ALA A 16 -0.45 18.04 -20.14
N ARG A 17 -0.16 18.28 -21.41
CA ARG A 17 -0.85 19.30 -22.18
C ARG A 17 -2.28 18.85 -22.29
N ASP A 18 -3.16 19.53 -21.55
CA ASP A 18 -4.60 19.37 -21.59
C ASP A 18 -5.11 19.83 -22.97
N ALA A 19 -5.00 18.93 -23.94
CA ALA A 19 -5.63 19.10 -25.23
C ALA A 19 -7.08 18.73 -25.05
N ARG A 20 -7.90 19.67 -24.58
CA ARG A 20 -9.35 19.66 -24.79
C ARG A 20 -9.59 19.71 -26.29
N GLN A 21 -9.52 18.56 -26.97
CA GLN A 21 -10.01 18.42 -28.32
C GLN A 21 -11.39 17.78 -28.29
N SER A 22 -12.32 18.63 -28.71
CA SER A 22 -13.70 18.37 -29.03
C SER A 22 -13.99 17.00 -29.64
N GLY A 23 -14.89 16.23 -29.03
CA GLY A 23 -16.04 15.57 -29.64
C GLY A 23 -15.88 14.82 -30.95
N ARG A 24 -14.83 14.03 -31.17
CA ARG A 24 -14.92 12.88 -32.08
C ARG A 24 -14.67 11.64 -31.25
N ARG A 25 -15.79 10.96 -30.88
CA ARG A 25 -15.72 9.56 -30.48
C ARG A 25 -15.18 8.81 -31.69
N PRO A 26 -13.93 8.29 -31.68
CA PRO A 26 -13.49 7.44 -32.79
C PRO A 26 -14.42 6.23 -32.86
N GLU A 27 -14.42 5.56 -33.99
CA GLU A 27 -15.01 4.23 -34.19
C GLU A 27 -14.32 3.21 -33.26
N ALA A 28 -14.65 3.31 -31.95
CA ALA A 28 -13.95 2.60 -30.88
C ALA A 28 -14.45 1.15 -30.72
N ILE A 29 -15.65 0.85 -31.22
CA ILE A 29 -16.25 -0.50 -31.13
C ILE A 29 -15.40 -1.56 -31.84
N PRO A 30 -14.88 -1.35 -33.07
CA PRO A 30 -13.97 -2.29 -33.70
C PRO A 30 -12.63 -2.42 -32.99
N LEU A 31 -12.21 -1.39 -32.23
CA LEU A 31 -10.95 -1.37 -31.50
C LEU A 31 -11.01 -2.19 -30.21
N LEU A 32 -12.15 -2.24 -29.51
CA LEU A 32 -12.36 -3.02 -28.29
C LEU A 32 -12.72 -4.50 -28.58
N GLY A 33 -13.17 -4.85 -29.78
CA GLY A 33 -13.34 -6.25 -30.20
C GLY A 33 -12.03 -7.01 -30.44
N ALA A 34 -10.88 -6.33 -30.34
CA ALA A 34 -9.58 -6.91 -30.57
C ALA A 34 -8.79 -7.34 -29.30
N PRO A 35 -9.07 -6.85 -28.06
CA PRO A 35 -8.32 -7.27 -26.88
C PRO A 35 -8.63 -8.72 -26.52
N ASP A 36 -7.59 -9.53 -26.35
CA ASP A 36 -7.77 -10.94 -25.99
C ASP A 36 -8.55 -11.12 -24.68
N PHE A 37 -8.37 -10.22 -23.71
CA PHE A 37 -9.07 -10.31 -22.43
C PHE A 37 -10.56 -9.92 -22.50
N LEU A 38 -11.00 -9.19 -23.54
CA LEU A 38 -12.41 -8.87 -23.80
C LEU A 38 -13.04 -9.79 -24.85
N ARG A 39 -12.33 -10.83 -25.29
CA ARG A 39 -12.84 -11.79 -26.27
C ARG A 39 -14.09 -12.50 -25.71
N GLY A 40 -15.18 -12.47 -26.45
CA GLY A 40 -16.46 -13.08 -26.05
C GLY A 40 -17.35 -12.18 -25.20
N VAL A 41 -16.92 -10.95 -24.86
CA VAL A 41 -17.79 -9.97 -24.20
C VAL A 41 -18.87 -9.47 -25.16
N PRO A 42 -20.15 -9.43 -24.75
CA PRO A 42 -21.26 -8.95 -25.59
C PRO A 42 -21.06 -7.51 -26.04
N GLN A 43 -21.47 -7.22 -27.29
CA GLN A 43 -21.36 -5.86 -27.84
C GLN A 43 -22.09 -4.81 -27.00
N SER A 44 -23.20 -5.18 -26.34
CA SER A 44 -23.92 -4.29 -25.44
C SER A 44 -23.10 -3.85 -24.22
N GLU A 45 -22.28 -4.74 -23.65
CA GLU A 45 -21.37 -4.39 -22.54
C GLU A 45 -20.17 -3.57 -23.04
N LEU A 46 -19.62 -3.93 -24.21
CA LEU A 46 -18.54 -3.16 -24.83
C LEU A 46 -18.96 -1.73 -25.16
N ALA A 47 -20.18 -1.54 -25.66
CA ALA A 47 -20.75 -0.21 -25.95
C ALA A 47 -20.82 0.66 -24.66
N ARG A 48 -21.29 0.09 -23.55
CA ARG A 48 -21.33 0.77 -22.26
C ARG A 48 -19.93 1.11 -21.72
N LEU A 49 -18.98 0.17 -21.87
CA LEU A 49 -17.61 0.42 -21.50
C LEU A 49 -17.00 1.60 -22.27
N ILE A 50 -17.29 1.69 -23.57
CA ILE A 50 -16.84 2.78 -24.47
C ILE A 50 -17.42 4.13 -24.06
N GLU A 51 -18.66 4.17 -23.56
CA GLU A 51 -19.28 5.40 -23.09
C GLU A 51 -18.52 6.06 -21.94
N LEU A 52 -17.81 5.26 -21.13
CA LEU A 52 -16.97 5.72 -20.02
C LEU A 52 -15.57 6.16 -20.48
N CYS A 53 -15.18 5.87 -21.73
CA CYS A 53 -13.82 6.06 -22.21
C CYS A 53 -13.53 7.51 -22.62
N VAL A 54 -12.35 7.99 -22.23
CA VAL A 54 -11.75 9.24 -22.71
C VAL A 54 -10.44 8.94 -23.43
N PHE A 55 -10.27 9.48 -24.63
CA PHE A 55 -9.04 9.28 -25.41
C PHE A 55 -7.89 10.12 -24.84
N ARG A 56 -6.70 9.51 -24.72
CA ARG A 56 -5.46 10.14 -24.23
C ARG A 56 -4.26 9.74 -25.06
N THR A 57 -3.33 10.67 -25.21
CA THR A 57 -2.04 10.45 -25.86
C THR A 57 -0.90 10.69 -24.87
N PHE A 58 0.12 9.85 -24.90
CA PHE A 58 1.31 9.97 -24.07
C PHE A 58 2.54 9.82 -24.94
N GLN A 59 3.56 10.61 -24.62
CA GLN A 59 4.85 10.53 -25.30
C GLN A 59 5.71 9.41 -24.69
N THR A 60 6.66 8.93 -25.44
CA THR A 60 7.70 7.98 -24.98
C THR A 60 8.35 8.47 -23.67
N GLY A 61 8.49 7.58 -22.68
CA GLY A 61 9.03 7.88 -21.36
C GLY A 61 8.03 8.44 -20.35
N ALA A 62 6.80 8.78 -20.76
CA ALA A 62 5.78 9.25 -19.82
C ALA A 62 5.38 8.15 -18.83
N THR A 63 5.24 8.50 -17.55
CA THR A 63 4.65 7.63 -16.53
C THR A 63 3.14 7.72 -16.60
N ILE A 64 2.48 6.62 -16.94
CA ILE A 64 1.01 6.51 -17.00
C ILE A 64 0.48 6.15 -15.61
N LEU A 65 1.09 5.16 -14.96
CA LEU A 65 0.78 4.72 -13.61
C LEU A 65 2.05 4.70 -12.78
N GLY A 66 2.00 5.23 -11.55
CA GLY A 66 3.09 5.14 -10.59
C GLY A 66 2.83 4.05 -9.55
N GLN A 67 3.85 3.25 -9.22
CA GLN A 67 3.79 2.30 -8.12
C GLN A 67 3.51 3.05 -6.80
N HIS A 68 2.63 2.50 -5.96
CA HIS A 68 2.16 3.09 -4.69
C HIS A 68 1.40 4.42 -4.82
N ARG A 69 1.12 4.88 -6.04
CA ARG A 69 0.26 6.04 -6.27
C ARG A 69 -1.20 5.62 -6.38
N HIS A 70 -2.07 6.49 -5.90
CA HIS A 70 -3.51 6.37 -6.07
C HIS A 70 -3.90 7.00 -7.42
N ASP A 71 -4.05 6.19 -8.45
CA ASP A 71 -4.58 6.64 -9.73
C ASP A 71 -6.03 6.14 -9.88
N ARG A 72 -6.88 6.98 -10.44
CA ARG A 72 -8.33 6.77 -10.52
C ARG A 72 -8.79 6.23 -11.87
N PHE A 73 -7.86 5.72 -12.67
CA PHE A 73 -8.17 5.34 -14.04
C PHE A 73 -7.69 3.94 -14.36
N LEU A 74 -8.52 3.25 -15.15
CA LEU A 74 -8.12 2.09 -15.94
C LEU A 74 -7.69 2.61 -17.32
N TYR A 75 -6.65 2.05 -17.88
CA TYR A 75 -6.17 2.37 -19.23
C TYR A 75 -6.22 1.14 -20.13
N LEU A 76 -6.74 1.32 -21.36
CA LEU A 76 -6.69 0.32 -22.45
C LEU A 76 -5.73 0.83 -23.52
N VAL A 77 -4.82 -0.02 -23.97
CA VAL A 77 -3.82 0.34 -25.00
C VAL A 77 -4.44 0.19 -26.39
N LEU A 78 -4.58 1.32 -27.11
CA LEU A 78 -5.02 1.32 -28.50
C LEU A 78 -3.85 1.26 -29.47
N ARG A 79 -2.76 1.97 -29.15
CA ARG A 79 -1.55 2.03 -29.96
C ARG A 79 -0.35 2.29 -29.06
N GLY A 80 0.82 1.79 -29.48
CA GLY A 80 2.06 1.90 -28.72
C GLY A 80 2.27 0.74 -27.77
N ALA A 81 3.24 0.88 -26.86
CA ALA A 81 3.60 -0.13 -25.87
C ALA A 81 3.92 0.50 -24.52
N LEU A 82 3.52 -0.15 -23.43
CA LEU A 82 3.80 0.25 -22.06
C LEU A 82 4.67 -0.80 -21.38
N GLN A 83 5.73 -0.40 -20.71
CA GLN A 83 6.48 -1.28 -19.82
C GLN A 83 5.84 -1.30 -18.45
N LEU A 84 5.52 -2.48 -17.94
CA LEU A 84 5.17 -2.70 -16.54
C LEU A 84 6.44 -2.96 -15.74
N ARG A 85 6.67 -2.17 -14.70
CA ARG A 85 7.82 -2.29 -13.81
C ARG A 85 7.36 -2.41 -12.37
N LEU A 86 8.01 -3.30 -11.64
CA LEU A 86 7.86 -3.49 -10.20
C LEU A 86 9.16 -3.07 -9.54
N ARG A 87 9.09 -2.24 -8.50
CA ARG A 87 10.21 -1.99 -7.61
C ARG A 87 10.01 -2.84 -6.36
N ASP A 88 10.97 -3.71 -6.08
CA ASP A 88 10.96 -4.56 -4.89
C ASP A 88 11.33 -3.78 -3.61
N LYS A 89 11.32 -4.47 -2.47
CA LYS A 89 11.69 -3.90 -1.15
C LYS A 89 13.12 -3.37 -1.10
N ASP A 90 14.02 -3.93 -1.90
CA ASP A 90 15.44 -3.55 -1.98
C ASP A 90 15.66 -2.41 -3.01
N GLY A 91 14.59 -1.87 -3.60
CA GLY A 91 14.62 -0.80 -4.58
C GLY A 91 15.00 -1.23 -5.99
N ARG A 92 15.14 -2.55 -6.26
CA ARG A 92 15.46 -3.06 -7.60
C ARG A 92 14.23 -2.98 -8.49
N GLU A 93 14.45 -2.53 -9.73
CA GLU A 93 13.39 -2.52 -10.74
C GLU A 93 13.37 -3.84 -11.51
N VAL A 94 12.22 -4.52 -11.47
CA VAL A 94 11.96 -5.74 -12.22
C VAL A 94 11.01 -5.42 -13.37
N LEU A 95 11.40 -5.75 -14.60
CA LEU A 95 10.51 -5.66 -15.76
C LEU A 95 9.53 -6.83 -15.72
N MET A 96 8.24 -6.52 -15.51
CA MET A 96 7.17 -7.51 -15.43
C MET A 96 6.64 -7.92 -16.80
N GLY A 97 6.74 -7.05 -17.78
CA GLY A 97 6.29 -7.29 -19.14
C GLY A 97 6.03 -6.01 -19.91
N VAL A 98 5.57 -6.19 -21.14
CA VAL A 98 5.19 -5.09 -22.03
C VAL A 98 3.73 -5.29 -22.42
N LEU A 99 2.94 -4.23 -22.18
CA LEU A 99 1.56 -4.15 -22.65
C LEU A 99 1.54 -3.57 -24.05
N ALA A 100 0.82 -4.24 -24.94
CA ALA A 100 0.63 -3.84 -26.32
C ALA A 100 -0.85 -3.52 -26.60
N ARG A 101 -1.15 -3.25 -27.85
CA ARG A 101 -2.54 -3.02 -28.30
C ARG A 101 -3.46 -4.12 -27.81
N GLY A 102 -4.54 -3.72 -27.14
CA GLY A 102 -5.55 -4.59 -26.58
C GLY A 102 -5.34 -4.97 -25.12
N ASP A 103 -4.18 -4.65 -24.53
CA ASP A 103 -3.96 -4.84 -23.09
C ASP A 103 -4.52 -3.69 -22.28
N CYS A 104 -4.70 -3.92 -20.98
CA CYS A 104 -5.13 -2.88 -20.02
C CYS A 104 -4.17 -2.78 -18.86
N CYS A 105 -4.23 -1.67 -18.11
CA CYS A 105 -3.57 -1.53 -16.81
C CYS A 105 -4.36 -0.60 -15.91
N GLY A 106 -4.20 -0.78 -14.60
CA GLY A 106 -4.84 0.05 -13.61
C GLY A 106 -6.10 -0.55 -12.98
N GLU A 107 -6.31 -1.84 -13.12
CA GLU A 107 -7.47 -2.59 -12.63
C GLU A 107 -7.46 -2.89 -11.13
N GLY A 108 -6.28 -2.86 -10.46
CA GLY A 108 -6.11 -3.28 -9.07
C GLY A 108 -7.13 -2.70 -8.09
N PRO A 109 -7.38 -1.39 -8.06
CA PRO A 109 -8.33 -0.77 -7.14
C PRO A 109 -9.78 -1.22 -7.29
N LEU A 110 -10.17 -1.82 -8.42
CA LEU A 110 -11.49 -2.43 -8.58
C LEU A 110 -11.68 -3.68 -7.72
N PHE A 111 -10.59 -4.30 -7.28
CA PHE A 111 -10.56 -5.58 -6.58
C PHE A 111 -9.91 -5.52 -5.19
N GLY A 112 -9.82 -4.31 -4.60
CA GLY A 112 -9.31 -4.14 -3.24
C GLY A 112 -7.81 -3.85 -3.12
N ASP A 113 -7.10 -3.75 -4.25
CA ASP A 113 -5.69 -3.35 -4.26
C ASP A 113 -5.60 -1.80 -4.24
N PHE A 114 -5.64 -1.23 -3.04
CA PHE A 114 -5.70 0.23 -2.84
C PHE A 114 -4.46 0.96 -3.33
N PHE A 115 -3.30 0.30 -3.31
CA PHE A 115 -2.05 0.87 -3.82
C PHE A 115 -1.56 0.07 -5.02
N ARG A 116 -1.17 0.79 -6.06
CA ARG A 116 -0.66 0.14 -7.27
C ARG A 116 0.66 -0.56 -7.00
N ARG A 117 0.72 -1.82 -7.36
CA ARG A 117 1.91 -2.66 -7.17
C ARG A 117 2.98 -2.42 -8.21
N MET A 118 2.62 -1.88 -9.38
CA MET A 118 3.50 -1.67 -10.54
C MET A 118 3.38 -0.26 -11.09
N SER A 119 4.45 0.20 -11.70
CA SER A 119 4.45 1.37 -12.59
C SER A 119 4.19 0.94 -14.03
N ALA A 120 3.51 1.79 -14.81
CA ALA A 120 3.38 1.66 -16.25
C ALA A 120 4.00 2.88 -16.92
N LEU A 121 5.03 2.65 -17.76
CA LEU A 121 5.76 3.68 -18.47
C LEU A 121 5.59 3.49 -19.98
N ALA A 122 5.39 4.58 -20.72
CA ALA A 122 5.32 4.55 -22.16
C ALA A 122 6.68 4.16 -22.76
N GLN A 123 6.76 3.01 -23.40
CA GLN A 123 7.95 2.57 -24.14
C GLN A 123 8.05 3.23 -25.52
N SER A 124 6.93 3.61 -26.09
CA SER A 124 6.77 4.35 -27.33
C SER A 124 5.66 5.39 -27.18
N ASP A 125 5.45 6.25 -28.16
CA ASP A 125 4.26 7.10 -28.17
C ASP A 125 3.00 6.26 -28.15
N CYS A 126 2.11 6.55 -27.19
CA CYS A 126 0.94 5.74 -26.89
C CYS A 126 -0.36 6.50 -27.08
N GLN A 127 -1.37 5.76 -27.56
CA GLN A 127 -2.77 6.16 -27.57
C GLN A 127 -3.53 5.22 -26.65
N LEU A 128 -4.17 5.75 -25.61
CA LEU A 128 -4.87 4.99 -24.58
C LEU A 128 -6.32 5.45 -24.46
N LEU A 129 -7.20 4.52 -24.11
CA LEU A 129 -8.51 4.86 -23.55
C LEU A 129 -8.39 4.89 -22.03
N GLN A 130 -8.72 6.00 -21.44
CA GLN A 130 -8.76 6.25 -20.01
C GLN A 130 -10.19 6.09 -19.52
N ILE A 131 -10.41 5.27 -18.47
CA ILE A 131 -11.73 4.99 -17.90
C ILE A 131 -11.68 5.32 -16.42
N PRO A 132 -12.54 6.24 -15.91
CA PRO A 132 -12.60 6.54 -14.49
C PRO A 132 -13.04 5.31 -13.69
N LEU A 133 -12.27 4.92 -12.66
CA LEU A 133 -12.55 3.71 -11.88
C LEU A 133 -13.85 3.80 -11.07
N ALA A 134 -14.21 4.99 -10.58
CA ALA A 134 -15.44 5.19 -9.82
C ALA A 134 -16.68 4.86 -10.69
N GLU A 135 -16.76 5.47 -11.87
CA GLU A 135 -17.86 5.26 -12.82
C GLU A 135 -17.88 3.82 -13.34
N LEU A 136 -16.69 3.26 -13.59
CA LEU A 136 -16.57 1.86 -14.00
C LEU A 136 -17.09 0.92 -12.90
N LYS A 137 -16.69 1.11 -11.64
CA LYS A 137 -17.12 0.30 -10.50
C LYS A 137 -18.64 0.28 -10.33
N GLU A 138 -19.28 1.45 -10.44
CA GLU A 138 -20.76 1.56 -10.41
C GLU A 138 -21.42 0.81 -11.57
N SER A 139 -20.79 0.82 -12.74
CA SER A 139 -21.33 0.22 -13.96
C SER A 139 -21.07 -1.29 -14.08
N LEU A 140 -20.09 -1.85 -13.35
CA LEU A 140 -19.70 -3.28 -13.46
C LEU A 140 -20.86 -4.24 -13.16
N GLY A 141 -21.81 -3.86 -12.31
CA GLY A 141 -23.02 -4.66 -12.04
C GLY A 141 -23.86 -4.92 -13.30
N THR A 142 -23.79 -4.03 -14.29
CA THR A 142 -24.50 -4.14 -15.58
C THR A 142 -23.62 -4.70 -16.71
N MET A 143 -22.36 -5.01 -16.41
CA MET A 143 -21.34 -5.51 -17.35
C MET A 143 -20.61 -6.73 -16.77
N PRO A 144 -21.32 -7.85 -16.47
CA PRO A 144 -20.73 -8.98 -15.75
C PRO A 144 -19.58 -9.65 -16.50
N MET A 145 -19.59 -9.68 -17.86
CA MET A 145 -18.52 -10.27 -18.64
C MET A 145 -17.28 -9.37 -18.66
N VAL A 146 -17.43 -8.04 -18.70
CA VAL A 146 -16.32 -7.10 -18.51
C VAL A 146 -15.73 -7.25 -17.11
N ALA A 147 -16.58 -7.34 -16.07
CA ALA A 147 -16.14 -7.54 -14.69
C ALA A 147 -15.32 -8.83 -14.52
N ALA A 148 -15.80 -9.93 -15.12
CA ALA A 148 -15.10 -11.22 -15.10
C ALA A 148 -13.75 -11.15 -15.82
N ALA A 149 -13.70 -10.50 -16.99
CA ALA A 149 -12.49 -10.32 -17.79
C ALA A 149 -11.43 -9.50 -17.03
N LEU A 150 -11.81 -8.36 -16.42
CA LEU A 150 -10.91 -7.54 -15.63
C LEU A 150 -10.41 -8.28 -14.37
N ARG A 151 -11.28 -9.05 -13.71
CA ARG A 151 -10.89 -9.89 -12.55
C ARG A 151 -9.88 -10.96 -12.94
N HIS A 152 -10.03 -11.55 -14.11
CA HIS A 152 -9.06 -12.53 -14.65
C HIS A 152 -7.69 -11.89 -14.88
N VAL A 153 -7.65 -10.71 -15.53
CA VAL A 153 -6.40 -9.95 -15.73
C VAL A 153 -5.75 -9.61 -14.39
N TYR A 154 -6.53 -9.11 -13.43
CA TYR A 154 -6.05 -8.77 -12.10
C TYR A 154 -5.42 -9.98 -11.39
N LYS A 155 -6.15 -11.10 -11.30
CA LYS A 155 -5.65 -12.33 -10.65
C LYS A 155 -4.34 -12.82 -11.26
N ARG A 156 -4.27 -12.87 -12.59
CA ARG A 156 -3.04 -13.30 -13.28
C ARG A 156 -1.86 -12.40 -12.95
N ARG A 157 -2.03 -11.08 -13.00
CA ARG A 157 -0.95 -10.12 -12.68
C ARG A 157 -0.54 -10.16 -11.22
N MET A 158 -1.49 -10.33 -10.33
CA MET A 158 -1.24 -10.49 -8.91
C MET A 158 -0.29 -11.65 -8.65
N VAL A 159 -0.59 -12.82 -9.23
CA VAL A 159 0.26 -14.00 -9.11
C VAL A 159 1.64 -13.77 -9.74
N GLU A 160 1.72 -13.19 -10.93
CA GLU A 160 2.97 -12.87 -11.60
C GLU A 160 3.85 -11.92 -10.75
N CYS A 161 3.24 -10.90 -10.12
CA CYS A 161 3.93 -9.98 -9.20
C CYS A 161 4.50 -10.72 -7.98
N THR A 162 3.71 -11.59 -7.36
CA THR A 162 4.14 -12.35 -6.19
C THR A 162 5.29 -13.28 -6.55
N LEU A 163 5.19 -14.01 -7.65
CA LEU A 163 6.27 -14.90 -8.10
C LEU A 163 7.56 -14.15 -8.44
N ALA A 164 7.45 -12.95 -9.03
CA ALA A 164 8.62 -12.14 -9.38
C ALA A 164 9.34 -11.54 -8.15
N ARG A 165 8.63 -11.34 -7.03
CA ARG A 165 9.20 -10.83 -5.78
C ARG A 165 9.95 -11.87 -4.98
N ILE A 166 9.65 -13.15 -5.19
CA ILE A 166 10.33 -14.24 -4.48
C ILE A 166 11.61 -14.59 -5.24
N PRO A 167 12.80 -14.31 -4.70
CA PRO A 167 14.08 -14.49 -5.41
C PRO A 167 14.25 -15.89 -5.98
N LEU A 168 13.79 -16.90 -5.23
CA LEU A 168 13.81 -18.30 -5.62
C LEU A 168 13.00 -18.57 -6.91
N LEU A 169 11.82 -17.96 -7.03
CA LEU A 169 10.87 -18.18 -8.14
C LEU A 169 11.07 -17.20 -9.30
N SER A 170 11.78 -16.09 -9.06
CA SER A 170 12.10 -15.10 -10.09
C SER A 170 12.99 -15.66 -11.21
N GLN A 171 13.73 -16.73 -10.94
CA GLN A 171 14.61 -17.41 -11.89
C GLN A 171 13.85 -18.33 -12.88
N LEU A 172 12.60 -18.66 -12.58
CA LEU A 172 11.76 -19.46 -13.50
C LEU A 172 11.53 -18.70 -14.81
N VAL A 173 11.61 -19.41 -15.93
CA VAL A 173 11.27 -18.81 -17.23
C VAL A 173 9.76 -18.47 -17.31
N PRO A 174 9.34 -17.53 -18.16
CA PRO A 174 7.95 -17.06 -18.18
C PRO A 174 6.90 -18.16 -18.31
N MET A 175 7.17 -19.19 -19.11
CA MET A 175 6.26 -20.34 -19.29
C MET A 175 6.12 -21.16 -18.01
N GLU A 176 7.19 -21.35 -17.25
CA GLU A 176 7.17 -22.08 -15.98
C GLU A 176 6.42 -21.28 -14.92
N ARG A 177 6.64 -19.96 -14.85
CA ARG A 177 5.88 -19.07 -13.96
C ARG A 177 4.39 -19.11 -14.26
N LEU A 178 4.02 -19.13 -15.54
CA LEU A 178 2.62 -19.26 -15.93
C LEU A 178 2.02 -20.60 -15.53
N ALA A 179 2.77 -21.70 -15.72
CA ALA A 179 2.36 -23.04 -15.29
C ALA A 179 2.18 -23.09 -13.76
N LEU A 180 3.13 -22.53 -13.01
CA LEU A 180 3.06 -22.44 -11.55
C LEU A 180 1.86 -21.58 -11.10
N ALA A 181 1.62 -20.46 -11.77
CA ALA A 181 0.50 -19.56 -11.48
C ALA A 181 -0.86 -20.26 -11.54
N ASN A 182 -1.01 -21.24 -12.44
CA ASN A 182 -2.25 -22.01 -12.59
C ASN A 182 -2.48 -23.05 -11.47
N LEU A 183 -1.43 -23.40 -10.71
CA LEU A 183 -1.50 -24.34 -9.58
C LEU A 183 -1.74 -23.63 -8.25
N LEU A 184 -1.48 -22.32 -8.19
CA LEU A 184 -1.59 -21.55 -6.98
C LEU A 184 -3.06 -21.27 -6.61
N GLN A 185 -3.39 -21.50 -5.34
CA GLN A 185 -4.71 -21.29 -4.77
C GLN A 185 -4.69 -20.07 -3.84
N PRO A 186 -5.44 -18.99 -4.16
CA PRO A 186 -5.51 -17.84 -3.29
C PRO A 186 -6.31 -18.14 -2.03
N ALA A 187 -5.80 -17.69 -0.87
CA ALA A 187 -6.49 -17.75 0.40
C ALA A 187 -6.28 -16.46 1.18
N PHE A 188 -7.31 -16.06 1.95
CA PHE A 188 -7.30 -14.85 2.78
C PHE A 188 -7.43 -15.24 4.24
N PHE A 189 -6.63 -14.59 5.10
CA PHE A 189 -6.66 -14.76 6.54
C PHE A 189 -6.81 -13.41 7.24
N ALA A 190 -7.85 -13.28 8.05
CA ALA A 190 -8.03 -12.11 8.88
C ALA A 190 -6.92 -12.02 9.94
N ARG A 191 -6.66 -10.81 10.44
CA ARG A 191 -5.73 -10.60 11.54
C ARG A 191 -6.01 -11.52 12.72
N GLY A 192 -4.97 -12.16 13.26
CA GLY A 192 -5.05 -13.10 14.38
C GLY A 192 -5.37 -14.54 13.98
N ASN A 193 -5.78 -14.79 12.73
CA ASN A 193 -6.06 -16.16 12.28
C ASN A 193 -4.78 -17.00 12.25
N LEU A 194 -4.92 -18.25 12.70
CA LEU A 194 -3.90 -19.28 12.55
C LEU A 194 -3.97 -19.83 11.12
N ILE A 195 -2.87 -19.71 10.37
CA ILE A 195 -2.77 -20.17 8.98
C ILE A 195 -2.25 -21.63 8.96
N MET A 196 -1.28 -21.91 9.81
CA MET A 196 -0.59 -23.19 9.90
C MET A 196 -0.39 -23.53 11.37
N ARG A 197 -0.63 -24.75 11.77
CA ARG A 197 -0.47 -25.22 13.16
C ARG A 197 0.74 -26.13 13.31
N GLN A 198 1.50 -25.91 14.38
CA GLN A 198 2.58 -26.81 14.79
C GLN A 198 2.05 -28.24 14.99
N GLY A 199 2.74 -29.23 14.42
CA GLY A 199 2.38 -30.64 14.51
C GLY A 199 1.44 -31.14 13.41
N ASP A 200 0.80 -30.26 12.65
CA ASP A 200 -0.03 -30.66 11.51
C ASP A 200 0.85 -31.16 10.34
N PRO A 201 0.35 -32.08 9.49
CA PRO A 201 1.05 -32.52 8.29
C PRO A 201 1.31 -31.37 7.31
N ALA A 202 2.41 -31.44 6.57
CA ALA A 202 2.72 -30.48 5.53
C ALA A 202 1.71 -30.61 4.37
N ASP A 203 0.91 -29.60 4.15
CA ASP A 203 -0.15 -29.55 3.15
C ASP A 203 0.20 -28.72 1.92
N ALA A 204 0.84 -27.54 2.12
CA ALA A 204 1.15 -26.61 1.06
C ALA A 204 2.40 -25.75 1.38
N LEU A 205 2.98 -25.18 0.31
CA LEU A 205 3.85 -24.01 0.39
C LEU A 205 2.99 -22.77 0.27
N TYR A 206 3.13 -21.84 1.21
CA TYR A 206 2.38 -20.59 1.24
C TYR A 206 3.28 -19.41 0.85
N LEU A 207 2.93 -18.71 -0.23
CA LEU A 207 3.61 -17.50 -0.69
C LEU A 207 2.82 -16.30 -0.19
N ILE A 208 3.46 -15.38 0.54
CA ILE A 208 2.79 -14.18 1.07
C ILE A 208 2.67 -13.16 -0.06
N GLU A 209 1.44 -12.91 -0.48
CA GLU A 209 1.12 -11.90 -1.49
C GLU A 209 1.02 -10.50 -0.86
N SER A 210 0.30 -10.40 0.25
CA SER A 210 0.17 -9.18 1.05
C SER A 210 0.02 -9.54 2.52
N GLY A 211 0.34 -8.59 3.39
CA GLY A 211 0.24 -8.79 4.82
C GLY A 211 1.53 -9.21 5.50
N GLN A 212 1.42 -9.52 6.78
CA GLN A 212 2.52 -10.02 7.63
C GLN A 212 2.04 -11.17 8.50
N VAL A 213 2.92 -12.14 8.73
CA VAL A 213 2.66 -13.27 9.62
C VAL A 213 3.77 -13.39 10.67
N ALA A 214 3.42 -13.94 11.84
CA ALA A 214 4.38 -14.39 12.85
C ALA A 214 4.58 -15.90 12.73
N VAL A 215 5.80 -16.34 12.86
CA VAL A 215 6.19 -17.74 13.06
C VAL A 215 6.40 -17.95 14.56
N GLU A 216 5.56 -18.79 15.18
CA GLU A 216 5.47 -18.96 16.63
C GLU A 216 5.77 -20.42 17.01
N GLN A 217 6.48 -20.64 18.10
CA GLN A 217 6.67 -21.98 18.66
C GLN A 217 6.65 -21.93 20.18
N GLY A 218 5.81 -22.75 20.80
CA GLY A 218 5.66 -22.76 22.26
C GLY A 218 5.21 -21.43 22.85
N GLY A 219 4.46 -20.61 22.10
CA GLY A 219 4.02 -19.28 22.50
C GLY A 219 5.04 -18.16 22.29
N GLN A 220 6.21 -18.48 21.75
CA GLN A 220 7.27 -17.52 21.47
C GLN A 220 7.33 -17.19 19.99
N THR A 221 7.41 -15.90 19.63
CA THR A 221 7.63 -15.45 18.26
C THR A 221 9.10 -15.68 17.87
N LEU A 222 9.32 -16.47 16.82
CA LEU A 222 10.65 -16.79 16.30
C LEU A 222 11.06 -15.87 15.15
N ALA A 223 10.09 -15.48 14.31
CA ALA A 223 10.32 -14.65 13.14
C ALA A 223 9.03 -13.98 12.69
N THR A 224 9.17 -12.94 11.88
CA THR A 224 8.08 -12.36 11.09
C THR A 224 8.39 -12.51 9.61
N LEU A 225 7.36 -12.79 8.83
CA LEU A 225 7.45 -12.89 7.37
C LEU A 225 6.45 -11.92 6.76
N GLY A 226 6.78 -11.37 5.61
CA GLY A 226 5.97 -10.37 4.92
C GLY A 226 5.84 -10.62 3.43
N GLU A 227 5.38 -9.61 2.71
CA GLU A 227 5.16 -9.65 1.27
C GLU A 227 6.43 -10.10 0.52
N GLY A 228 6.29 -11.13 -0.33
CA GLY A 228 7.41 -11.74 -1.07
C GLY A 228 8.17 -12.81 -0.29
N ASP A 229 7.81 -13.06 0.96
CA ASP A 229 8.29 -14.23 1.71
C ASP A 229 7.36 -15.44 1.50
N PHE A 230 7.80 -16.60 1.98
CA PHE A 230 7.04 -17.84 1.92
C PHE A 230 7.25 -18.67 3.19
N PHE A 231 6.34 -19.59 3.48
CA PHE A 231 6.43 -20.52 4.61
C PHE A 231 5.78 -21.87 4.30
N GLY A 232 5.99 -22.86 5.17
CA GLY A 232 5.54 -24.24 4.95
C GLY A 232 6.57 -25.13 4.28
N GLU A 233 7.63 -24.56 3.70
CA GLU A 233 8.69 -25.23 2.95
C GLU A 233 9.48 -26.24 3.78
N ILE A 234 9.71 -25.96 5.07
CA ILE A 234 10.52 -26.80 5.95
C ILE A 234 9.90 -28.20 6.05
N ALA A 235 8.61 -28.26 6.37
CA ALA A 235 7.89 -29.50 6.53
C ALA A 235 7.75 -30.28 5.21
N LEU A 236 7.55 -29.56 4.09
CA LEU A 236 7.50 -30.16 2.76
C LEU A 236 8.83 -30.80 2.36
N LEU A 237 9.96 -30.10 2.55
CA LEU A 237 11.28 -30.61 2.19
C LEU A 237 11.73 -31.76 3.10
N THR A 238 11.39 -31.72 4.38
CA THR A 238 11.72 -32.76 5.34
C THR A 238 10.72 -33.92 5.34
N ARG A 239 9.62 -33.81 4.59
CA ARG A 239 8.50 -34.75 4.59
C ARG A 239 7.98 -35.02 6.00
N GLY A 240 7.96 -33.98 6.82
CA GLY A 240 7.58 -34.03 8.23
C GLY A 240 6.30 -33.25 8.53
N VAL A 241 6.15 -32.91 9.80
CA VAL A 241 5.06 -32.03 10.29
C VAL A 241 5.55 -30.61 10.43
N HIS A 242 4.63 -29.65 10.48
CA HIS A 242 4.97 -28.26 10.71
C HIS A 242 5.65 -28.06 12.07
N GLY A 243 6.83 -27.41 12.07
CA GLY A 243 7.63 -27.20 13.27
C GLY A 243 7.20 -25.99 14.12
N ALA A 244 6.30 -25.16 13.61
CA ALA A 244 5.84 -23.93 14.26
C ALA A 244 4.43 -23.58 13.81
N ASP A 245 3.74 -22.77 14.60
CA ASP A 245 2.51 -22.07 14.20
C ASP A 245 2.85 -20.91 13.27
N VAL A 246 1.96 -20.58 12.34
CA VAL A 246 2.01 -19.33 11.57
C VAL A 246 0.71 -18.60 11.73
N ARG A 247 0.78 -17.36 12.24
CA ARG A 247 -0.37 -16.53 12.56
C ARG A 247 -0.34 -15.21 11.80
N ALA A 248 -1.46 -14.80 11.22
CA ALA A 248 -1.62 -13.52 10.55
C ALA A 248 -1.53 -12.35 11.55
N LEU A 249 -0.55 -11.48 11.38
CA LEU A 249 -0.38 -10.23 12.16
C LEU A 249 -1.22 -9.08 11.60
N THR A 250 -1.51 -9.14 10.31
CA THR A 250 -2.37 -8.22 9.57
C THR A 250 -3.35 -9.04 8.74
N PRO A 251 -4.39 -8.45 8.15
CA PRO A 251 -5.08 -9.08 7.03
C PRO A 251 -4.03 -9.55 6.00
N THR A 252 -4.06 -10.83 5.64
CA THR A 252 -2.98 -11.48 4.87
C THR A 252 -3.57 -12.30 3.73
N ASP A 253 -3.14 -11.97 2.52
CA ASP A 253 -3.41 -12.76 1.33
C ASP A 253 -2.21 -13.66 1.04
N VAL A 254 -2.48 -14.92 0.78
CA VAL A 254 -1.46 -15.90 0.42
C VAL A 254 -1.85 -16.67 -0.83
N LEU A 255 -0.85 -17.18 -1.53
CA LEU A 255 -0.99 -18.11 -2.62
C LEU A 255 -0.46 -19.46 -2.14
N ALA A 256 -1.34 -20.44 -1.98
CA ALA A 256 -0.99 -21.79 -1.54
C ALA A 256 -0.66 -22.69 -2.73
N LEU A 257 0.52 -23.28 -2.73
CA LEU A 257 0.93 -24.34 -3.66
C LEU A 257 0.77 -25.69 -2.97
N PRO A 258 -0.15 -26.55 -3.37
CA PRO A 258 -0.33 -27.87 -2.76
C PRO A 258 0.97 -28.67 -2.71
N GLY A 259 1.21 -29.44 -1.66
CA GLY A 259 2.45 -30.19 -1.44
C GLY A 259 2.80 -31.14 -2.58
N ALA A 260 1.81 -31.79 -3.21
CA ALA A 260 2.04 -32.63 -4.38
C ALA A 260 2.59 -31.83 -5.58
N ASP A 261 2.10 -30.60 -5.79
CA ASP A 261 2.55 -29.71 -6.86
C ASP A 261 3.93 -29.13 -6.55
N PHE A 262 4.18 -28.81 -5.27
CA PHE A 262 5.49 -28.38 -4.78
C PHE A 262 6.54 -29.46 -5.08
N HIS A 263 6.30 -30.73 -4.75
CA HIS A 263 7.24 -31.82 -5.04
C HIS A 263 7.47 -31.96 -6.53
N ARG A 264 6.41 -31.88 -7.35
CA ARG A 264 6.56 -31.90 -8.82
C ARG A 264 7.36 -30.69 -9.35
N LEU A 265 7.28 -29.53 -8.68
CA LEU A 265 8.05 -28.35 -9.06
C LEU A 265 9.54 -28.55 -8.81
N ILE A 266 9.94 -29.15 -7.67
CA ILE A 266 11.34 -29.36 -7.32
C ILE A 266 11.94 -30.63 -7.91
N ASP A 267 11.11 -31.65 -8.20
CA ASP A 267 11.54 -32.87 -8.85
C ASP A 267 12.16 -32.55 -10.23
N GLY A 268 13.41 -32.98 -10.45
CA GLY A 268 14.14 -32.67 -11.67
C GLY A 268 14.79 -31.28 -11.75
N ARG A 269 14.73 -30.49 -10.66
CA ARG A 269 15.38 -29.15 -10.56
C ARG A 269 16.33 -29.07 -9.36
N PRO A 270 17.49 -29.71 -9.42
CA PRO A 270 18.42 -29.80 -8.30
C PRO A 270 18.94 -28.42 -7.83
N GLU A 271 19.05 -27.45 -8.73
CA GLU A 271 19.48 -26.08 -8.39
C GLU A 271 18.43 -25.36 -7.54
N LEU A 272 17.15 -25.48 -7.90
CA LEU A 272 16.03 -24.90 -7.14
C LEU A 272 15.91 -25.56 -5.77
N GLU A 273 16.05 -26.89 -5.70
CA GLU A 273 16.04 -27.64 -4.46
C GLU A 273 17.21 -27.24 -3.55
N ALA A 274 18.42 -27.10 -4.09
CA ALA A 274 19.61 -26.69 -3.34
C ALA A 274 19.45 -25.27 -2.75
N GLN A 275 18.93 -24.34 -3.52
CA GLN A 275 18.64 -22.98 -3.04
C GLN A 275 17.59 -22.98 -1.92
N LEU A 276 16.52 -23.75 -2.08
CA LEU A 276 15.48 -23.87 -1.09
C LEU A 276 16.01 -24.49 0.22
N ARG A 277 16.84 -25.54 0.12
CA ARG A 277 17.54 -26.15 1.28
C ARG A 277 18.43 -25.12 2.00
N GLY A 278 19.14 -24.27 1.27
CA GLY A 278 19.92 -23.18 1.85
C GLY A 278 19.09 -22.18 2.65
N VAL A 279 17.91 -21.80 2.13
CA VAL A 279 16.95 -20.96 2.86
C VAL A 279 16.44 -21.65 4.12
N VAL A 280 16.05 -22.92 4.00
CA VAL A 280 15.59 -23.74 5.16
C VAL A 280 16.66 -23.83 6.24
N GLU A 281 17.89 -24.16 5.89
CA GLU A 281 18.99 -24.24 6.84
C GLU A 281 19.26 -22.91 7.55
N LYS A 282 19.23 -21.80 6.81
CA LYS A 282 19.36 -20.44 7.39
C LYS A 282 18.22 -20.17 8.38
N ARG A 283 16.98 -20.45 8.00
CA ARG A 283 15.80 -20.25 8.86
C ARG A 283 15.85 -21.13 10.12
N MET A 284 16.22 -22.40 9.97
CA MET A 284 16.38 -23.31 11.11
C MET A 284 17.45 -22.82 12.10
N ARG A 285 18.61 -22.35 11.60
CA ARG A 285 19.65 -21.76 12.46
C ARG A 285 19.15 -20.51 13.18
N ASN A 286 18.47 -19.60 12.48
CA ASN A 286 17.91 -18.37 13.06
C ASN A 286 16.85 -18.68 14.12
N ASN A 287 15.93 -19.60 13.84
CA ASN A 287 14.90 -20.04 14.79
C ASN A 287 15.52 -20.70 16.03
N ALA A 288 16.59 -21.48 15.86
CA ALA A 288 17.31 -22.09 16.98
C ALA A 288 18.01 -21.03 17.85
N ALA A 289 18.64 -20.03 17.22
CA ALA A 289 19.27 -18.91 17.93
C ALA A 289 18.21 -18.09 18.70
N MET A 290 17.08 -17.80 18.10
CA MET A 290 15.98 -17.07 18.74
C MET A 290 15.42 -17.82 19.96
N ARG A 291 15.28 -19.14 19.88
CA ARG A 291 14.84 -19.97 21.02
C ARG A 291 15.82 -19.98 22.18
N GLY A 292 17.10 -19.82 21.90
CA GLY A 292 18.15 -19.76 22.92
C GLY A 292 18.31 -18.39 23.57
N ASP A 293 17.66 -17.34 23.04
CA ASP A 293 17.77 -15.96 23.49
C ASP A 293 16.39 -15.40 23.88
N GLU A 294 16.01 -15.65 25.14
CA GLU A 294 14.73 -15.17 25.67
C GLU A 294 14.59 -13.64 25.66
N ALA A 295 15.69 -12.89 25.79
CA ALA A 295 15.65 -11.44 25.81
C ALA A 295 15.27 -10.91 24.42
N ARG A 296 15.94 -11.43 23.38
CA ARG A 296 15.67 -11.08 21.99
C ARG A 296 14.28 -11.51 21.55
N ALA A 297 13.80 -12.64 22.02
CA ALA A 297 12.45 -13.10 21.72
C ALA A 297 11.37 -12.20 22.33
N ARG A 298 11.53 -11.78 23.60
CA ARG A 298 10.63 -10.81 24.24
C ARG A 298 10.64 -9.44 23.54
N GLU A 299 11.83 -9.02 23.08
CA GLU A 299 11.96 -7.80 22.28
C GLU A 299 11.18 -7.92 20.97
N LEU A 300 11.36 -9.02 20.23
CA LEU A 300 10.62 -9.26 18.98
C LEU A 300 9.11 -9.30 19.22
N GLU A 301 8.64 -9.95 20.28
CA GLU A 301 7.23 -9.99 20.66
C GLU A 301 6.67 -8.59 20.95
N LEU A 302 7.44 -7.76 21.69
CA LEU A 302 7.08 -6.37 21.95
C LEU A 302 6.99 -5.56 20.63
N VAL A 303 7.97 -5.69 19.77
CA VAL A 303 8.08 -5.01 18.48
C VAL A 303 6.91 -5.38 17.56
N VAL A 304 6.59 -6.66 17.49
CA VAL A 304 5.46 -7.20 16.72
C VAL A 304 4.13 -6.73 17.31
N GLY A 305 3.96 -6.85 18.63
CA GLY A 305 2.73 -6.44 19.33
C GLY A 305 2.44 -4.95 19.21
N ARG A 306 3.49 -4.12 19.15
CA ARG A 306 3.39 -2.66 18.93
C ARG A 306 3.35 -2.26 17.45
N GLY A 307 3.43 -3.22 16.53
CA GLY A 307 3.37 -2.98 15.08
C GLY A 307 4.51 -2.11 14.56
N LEU A 308 5.68 -2.17 15.18
CA LEU A 308 6.82 -1.34 14.79
C LEU A 308 7.38 -1.75 13.41
N LEU A 309 7.19 -3.01 13.00
CA LEU A 309 7.63 -3.55 11.71
C LEU A 309 6.72 -3.21 10.52
N ARG A 310 5.71 -2.37 10.68
CA ARG A 310 4.73 -2.09 9.62
C ARG A 310 5.10 -0.96 8.68
N GLY A 311 6.01 -0.07 9.09
CA GLY A 311 6.52 1.04 8.28
C GLY A 311 7.93 0.76 7.79
N THR A 312 8.52 1.73 7.10
CA THR A 312 9.92 1.69 6.65
C THR A 312 10.86 2.48 7.56
N HIS A 313 10.30 3.43 8.33
CA HIS A 313 11.03 4.30 9.24
C HIS A 313 10.25 4.48 10.53
N LEU A 314 10.98 4.69 11.61
CA LEU A 314 10.42 5.01 12.93
C LEU A 314 10.98 6.34 13.44
N LEU A 315 10.16 7.10 14.14
CA LEU A 315 10.65 8.19 14.98
C LEU A 315 11.17 7.59 16.28
N ALA A 316 12.49 7.66 16.48
CA ALA A 316 13.16 7.15 17.65
C ALA A 316 13.86 8.28 18.40
N ARG A 317 13.83 8.20 19.73
CA ARG A 317 14.47 9.13 20.65
C ARG A 317 15.54 8.40 21.43
N THR A 318 16.70 9.07 21.68
CA THR A 318 17.70 8.62 22.65
C THR A 318 17.44 9.35 23.98
N PRO A 319 16.81 8.70 24.98
CA PRO A 319 16.37 9.39 26.20
C PRO A 319 17.51 10.05 26.98
N SER A 320 18.70 9.43 27.00
CA SER A 320 19.88 9.94 27.69
C SER A 320 20.40 11.29 27.16
N LEU A 321 20.10 11.63 25.91
CA LEU A 321 20.45 12.91 25.30
C LEU A 321 19.36 13.96 25.50
N CYS A 322 18.17 13.55 25.93
CA CYS A 322 17.04 14.45 26.08
C CYS A 322 17.09 15.14 27.46
N PRO A 323 17.06 16.49 27.54
CA PRO A 323 17.00 17.17 28.82
C PRO A 323 15.78 16.75 29.65
N PRO A 324 15.90 16.63 30.99
CA PRO A 324 14.78 16.24 31.83
C PRO A 324 13.56 17.14 31.62
N GLY A 325 12.39 16.51 31.37
CA GLY A 325 11.13 17.24 31.17
C GLY A 325 11.00 17.94 29.80
N CYS A 326 11.95 17.82 28.90
CA CYS A 326 11.90 18.44 27.59
C CYS A 326 10.78 17.84 26.71
N ARG A 327 9.91 18.68 26.17
CA ARG A 327 8.81 18.36 25.25
C ARG A 327 8.80 19.28 24.01
N LEU A 328 9.93 19.86 23.64
CA LEU A 328 10.03 20.82 22.53
C LEU A 328 9.58 20.22 21.19
N CYS A 329 9.83 18.95 20.95
CA CYS A 329 9.40 18.25 19.72
C CYS A 329 7.86 18.12 19.64
N GLU A 330 7.18 17.82 20.76
CA GLU A 330 5.72 17.80 20.82
C GLU A 330 5.13 19.20 20.62
N GLY A 331 5.71 20.22 21.28
CA GLY A 331 5.30 21.61 21.12
C GLY A 331 5.47 22.09 19.67
N ALA A 332 6.62 21.84 19.05
CA ALA A 332 6.87 22.22 17.66
C ALA A 332 5.92 21.54 16.67
N CYS A 333 5.57 20.28 16.94
CA CYS A 333 4.57 19.58 16.15
C CYS A 333 3.18 20.22 16.34
N ALA A 334 2.81 20.55 17.57
CA ALA A 334 1.53 21.21 17.88
C ALA A 334 1.43 22.60 17.25
N ASP A 335 2.49 23.39 17.31
CA ASP A 335 2.57 24.72 16.70
C ASP A 335 2.36 24.69 15.18
N ARG A 336 2.95 23.68 14.50
CA ARG A 336 2.83 23.53 13.04
C ARG A 336 1.47 22.98 12.62
N HIS A 337 0.93 22.03 13.35
CA HIS A 337 -0.22 21.23 12.92
C HIS A 337 -1.51 21.47 13.73
N GLY A 338 -1.48 22.40 14.71
CA GLY A 338 -2.61 22.67 15.60
C GLY A 338 -2.76 21.66 16.75
N ARG A 339 -2.04 20.54 16.72
CA ARG A 339 -1.92 19.55 17.78
C ARG A 339 -0.63 18.74 17.64
N ALA A 340 -0.14 18.18 18.74
CA ALA A 340 0.94 17.20 18.67
C ALA A 340 0.43 15.91 18.02
N ARG A 341 1.12 15.46 16.97
CA ARG A 341 0.86 14.21 16.25
C ARG A 341 1.82 13.10 16.69
N LEU A 342 2.58 13.34 17.73
CA LEU A 342 3.51 12.40 18.36
C LEU A 342 3.40 12.53 19.90
N SER A 343 3.76 11.46 20.60
CA SER A 343 3.88 11.41 22.06
C SER A 343 5.17 10.71 22.45
N LEU A 344 5.88 11.30 23.43
CA LEU A 344 7.16 10.80 23.91
C LEU A 344 7.05 9.57 24.83
N GLY A 345 5.85 9.18 25.25
CA GLY A 345 5.60 7.99 26.06
C GLY A 345 5.60 6.69 25.25
N GLY A 346 6.55 6.54 24.33
CA GLY A 346 6.59 5.44 23.37
C GLY A 346 7.12 4.11 23.90
N THR A 347 7.60 3.26 23.00
CA THR A 347 8.09 1.90 23.30
C THR A 347 9.60 1.93 23.48
N PRO A 348 10.14 1.55 24.66
CA PRO A 348 11.58 1.45 24.87
C PRO A 348 12.14 0.21 24.15
N ILE A 349 13.25 0.38 23.42
CA ILE A 349 14.01 -0.65 22.74
C ILE A 349 15.47 -0.34 22.94
N ASP A 350 16.17 -1.14 23.73
CA ASP A 350 17.55 -0.91 24.14
C ASP A 350 17.76 0.52 24.71
N GLN A 351 18.59 1.32 24.03
CA GLN A 351 18.88 2.71 24.40
C GLN A 351 17.97 3.73 23.70
N LEU A 352 17.00 3.26 22.91
CA LEU A 352 16.07 4.09 22.16
C LEU A 352 14.66 4.00 22.72
N ASP A 353 13.92 5.05 22.54
CA ASP A 353 12.47 5.11 22.70
C ASP A 353 11.83 5.28 21.33
N VAL A 354 11.05 4.33 20.87
CA VAL A 354 10.24 4.52 19.65
C VAL A 354 9.01 5.33 20.00
N VAL A 355 8.98 6.55 19.51
CA VAL A 355 7.93 7.54 19.79
C VAL A 355 6.57 7.09 19.27
N ASP A 356 5.51 7.26 20.06
CA ASP A 356 4.14 6.97 19.61
C ASP A 356 3.68 8.00 18.58
N THR A 357 3.51 7.56 17.36
CA THR A 357 3.06 8.34 16.21
C THR A 357 2.52 7.43 15.12
N CYS A 358 2.05 7.98 14.00
CA CYS A 358 1.67 7.18 12.84
C CYS A 358 2.86 6.35 12.34
N ARG A 359 2.69 5.03 12.24
CA ARG A 359 3.73 4.09 11.78
C ARG A 359 4.00 4.16 10.28
N GLN A 360 3.22 4.95 9.52
CA GLN A 360 3.31 5.01 8.05
C GLN A 360 3.21 3.62 7.41
N CYS A 361 2.28 2.80 7.89
CA CYS A 361 2.17 1.39 7.54
C CYS A 361 2.24 1.18 6.04
N SER A 362 3.23 0.42 5.60
CA SER A 362 3.38 -0.05 4.22
C SER A 362 2.59 -1.35 3.99
N VAL A 363 2.29 -2.05 5.09
CA VAL A 363 1.57 -3.33 5.10
C VAL A 363 0.43 -3.26 6.11
N GLY A 364 -0.75 -3.74 5.74
CA GLY A 364 -1.91 -3.83 6.63
C GLY A 364 -2.31 -2.47 7.21
N ALA A 365 -2.48 -1.48 6.36
CA ALA A 365 -2.89 -0.13 6.76
C ALA A 365 -4.41 -0.09 7.00
N GLU A 366 -4.87 -0.62 8.15
CA GLU A 366 -6.29 -0.77 8.48
C GLU A 366 -7.07 0.57 8.39
N CYS A 367 -6.41 1.69 8.65
CA CYS A 367 -7.02 3.02 8.50
C CYS A 367 -7.31 3.37 7.02
N VAL A 368 -6.53 2.84 6.08
CA VAL A 368 -6.75 3.00 4.64
C VAL A 368 -7.89 2.11 4.18
N GLU A 369 -7.85 0.84 4.58
CA GLU A 369 -8.87 -0.17 4.23
C GLU A 369 -10.27 0.20 4.76
N ALA A 370 -10.33 0.81 5.94
CA ALA A 370 -11.57 1.25 6.56
C ALA A 370 -12.13 2.55 5.96
N CYS A 371 -11.42 3.23 5.05
CA CYS A 371 -11.86 4.52 4.53
C CYS A 371 -12.85 4.37 3.37
N PRO A 372 -14.15 4.71 3.53
CA PRO A 372 -15.14 4.55 2.44
C PRO A 372 -14.93 5.55 1.29
N GLU A 373 -14.20 6.65 1.55
CA GLU A 373 -13.99 7.73 0.59
C GLU A 373 -12.64 7.64 -0.15
N ASP A 374 -11.87 6.57 0.07
CA ASP A 374 -10.50 6.44 -0.45
C ASP A 374 -9.67 7.71 -0.21
N ALA A 375 -9.79 8.29 0.99
CA ALA A 375 -9.19 9.58 1.31
C ALA A 375 -7.70 9.49 1.67
N PHE A 376 -7.08 8.31 1.55
CA PHE A 376 -5.66 8.14 1.79
C PHE A 376 -4.88 8.05 0.48
N GLU A 377 -3.70 8.65 0.46
CA GLU A 377 -2.77 8.63 -0.68
C GLU A 377 -1.34 8.44 -0.16
N ARG A 378 -0.51 7.72 -0.92
CA ARG A 378 0.90 7.57 -0.62
C ARG A 378 1.73 8.49 -1.51
N ALA A 379 2.50 9.40 -0.89
CA ALA A 379 3.42 10.28 -1.59
C ALA A 379 4.59 9.48 -2.20
N GLU A 380 5.35 10.10 -3.10
CA GLU A 380 6.57 9.50 -3.69
C GLU A 380 7.62 9.10 -2.64
N THR A 381 7.62 9.80 -1.51
CA THR A 381 8.48 9.51 -0.35
C THR A 381 8.03 8.28 0.45
N GLY A 382 6.92 7.64 0.07
CA GLY A 382 6.30 6.56 0.83
C GLY A 382 5.40 7.03 1.98
N THR A 383 5.32 8.33 2.24
CA THR A 383 4.50 8.90 3.32
C THR A 383 3.00 8.75 3.01
N LEU A 384 2.25 8.23 3.97
CA LEU A 384 0.80 8.11 3.87
C LEU A 384 0.14 9.44 4.23
N LEU A 385 -0.66 9.99 3.33
CA LEU A 385 -1.33 11.29 3.44
C LEU A 385 -2.85 11.10 3.53
N ILE A 386 -3.53 12.09 4.13
CA ILE A 386 -4.99 12.20 4.08
C ILE A 386 -5.34 13.35 3.15
N THR A 387 -6.11 13.04 2.11
CA THR A 387 -6.50 14.00 1.07
C THR A 387 -7.74 14.80 1.46
N ASP A 388 -8.12 15.76 0.63
CA ASP A 388 -9.35 16.59 0.76
C ASP A 388 -10.66 15.82 0.57
N ARG A 389 -10.57 14.55 0.12
CA ARG A 389 -11.74 13.63 0.04
C ARG A 389 -12.25 13.17 1.41
N CYS A 390 -11.51 13.45 2.46
CA CYS A 390 -11.90 13.06 3.82
C CYS A 390 -13.20 13.75 4.26
N THR A 391 -14.26 12.96 4.46
CA THR A 391 -15.57 13.42 4.96
C THR A 391 -15.65 13.50 6.48
N GLY A 392 -14.60 13.08 7.21
CA GLY A 392 -14.58 13.10 8.67
C GLY A 392 -15.43 12.02 9.33
N CYS A 393 -15.74 10.92 8.63
CA CYS A 393 -16.59 9.84 9.14
C CYS A 393 -16.03 9.10 10.37
N GLY A 394 -14.73 9.22 10.67
CA GLY A 394 -14.10 8.65 11.86
C GLY A 394 -13.70 7.17 11.76
N GLN A 395 -14.07 6.44 10.72
CA GLN A 395 -13.80 4.99 10.60
C GLN A 395 -12.30 4.66 10.70
N CYS A 396 -11.44 5.50 10.10
CA CYS A 396 -9.98 5.33 10.18
C CYS A 396 -9.41 5.59 11.59
N VAL A 397 -10.12 6.36 12.43
CA VAL A 397 -9.72 6.59 13.84
C VAL A 397 -9.92 5.31 14.65
N GLU A 398 -11.06 4.65 14.46
CA GLU A 398 -11.41 3.40 15.14
C GLU A 398 -10.57 2.22 14.62
N ALA A 399 -10.29 2.21 13.30
CA ALA A 399 -9.53 1.14 12.67
C ALA A 399 -8.03 1.16 12.98
N CYS A 400 -7.46 2.31 13.40
CA CYS A 400 -6.03 2.40 13.68
C CYS A 400 -5.67 1.71 14.99
N PRO A 401 -4.96 0.56 15.00
CA PRO A 401 -4.66 -0.18 16.22
C PRO A 401 -3.67 0.54 17.14
N TYR A 402 -3.04 1.62 16.66
CA TYR A 402 -2.04 2.41 17.39
C TYR A 402 -2.61 3.73 17.92
N GLY A 403 -3.89 4.03 17.68
CA GLY A 403 -4.49 5.30 18.05
C GLY A 403 -3.81 6.53 17.42
N ALA A 404 -3.10 6.33 16.31
CA ALA A 404 -2.30 7.38 15.69
C ALA A 404 -3.08 8.30 14.74
N VAL A 405 -4.35 8.00 14.47
CA VAL A 405 -5.28 8.85 13.72
C VAL A 405 -6.25 9.49 14.69
N ALA A 406 -6.46 10.79 14.57
CA ALA A 406 -7.43 11.52 15.38
C ALA A 406 -8.46 12.22 14.51
N SER A 407 -9.67 12.45 15.03
CA SER A 407 -10.67 13.31 14.43
C SER A 407 -10.45 14.73 14.94
N VAL A 408 -10.25 15.69 14.03
CA VAL A 408 -10.05 17.10 14.38
C VAL A 408 -11.15 17.95 13.74
N PRO A 409 -11.67 18.98 14.48
CA PRO A 409 -12.67 19.87 13.92
C PRO A 409 -12.06 20.72 12.82
N LEU A 410 -12.81 20.89 11.74
CA LEU A 410 -12.47 21.86 10.71
C LEU A 410 -12.83 23.25 11.18
N PRO A 411 -12.01 24.29 10.89
CA PRO A 411 -12.39 25.66 11.16
C PRO A 411 -13.70 25.97 10.46
N ALA A 412 -14.66 26.54 11.20
CA ALA A 412 -15.93 26.94 10.61
C ALA A 412 -15.65 27.80 9.36
N PRO A 413 -16.39 27.58 8.25
CA PRO A 413 -16.24 28.38 7.06
C PRO A 413 -16.43 29.85 7.45
N ARG A 414 -15.39 30.66 7.29
CA ARG A 414 -15.49 32.09 7.45
C ARG A 414 -16.43 32.56 6.36
N LEU A 415 -17.69 32.81 6.72
CA LEU A 415 -18.59 33.54 5.84
C LEU A 415 -17.89 34.86 5.56
N ALA A 416 -17.48 35.07 4.30
CA ALA A 416 -16.88 36.31 3.87
C ALA A 416 -17.95 37.41 3.99
N GLY A 417 -18.08 37.92 5.19
CA GLY A 417 -18.89 39.09 5.51
C GLY A 417 -18.12 40.33 5.07
N GLY A 418 -18.21 40.68 3.80
CA GLY A 418 -17.79 41.99 3.36
C GLY A 418 -18.59 43.09 4.07
N PRO A 419 -18.07 44.32 4.13
CA PRO A 419 -18.71 45.44 4.86
C PRO A 419 -20.16 45.71 4.47
N LEU A 420 -20.60 45.26 3.30
CA LEU A 420 -22.04 45.34 2.86
C LEU A 420 -22.96 44.44 3.70
N TRP A 421 -22.50 43.30 4.21
CA TRP A 421 -23.32 42.38 5.00
C TRP A 421 -23.64 42.91 6.41
N SER A 422 -22.75 43.76 6.97
CA SER A 422 -23.00 44.43 8.27
C SER A 422 -24.11 45.46 8.15
N LEU A 423 -24.19 46.16 7.02
CA LEU A 423 -25.24 47.13 6.76
C LEU A 423 -26.60 46.48 6.49
N LEU A 424 -26.63 45.35 5.79
CA LEU A 424 -27.85 44.57 5.56
C LEU A 424 -28.40 43.93 6.85
N ARG A 425 -27.56 43.53 7.77
CA ARG A 425 -27.97 43.04 9.10
C ARG A 425 -28.57 44.15 9.98
N ALA A 426 -28.09 45.39 9.87
CA ALA A 426 -28.67 46.52 10.57
C ALA A 426 -30.05 46.89 10.04
N ALA A 427 -30.29 46.77 8.76
CA ALA A 427 -31.61 47.03 8.12
C ALA A 427 -32.63 45.90 8.42
N ALA A 428 -32.20 44.63 8.53
CA ALA A 428 -33.08 43.48 8.76
C ALA A 428 -33.61 43.34 10.19
N ARG A 429 -33.11 44.13 11.17
CA ARG A 429 -33.61 44.14 12.56
C ARG A 429 -35.01 44.69 12.75
N ARG A 430 -35.63 45.22 11.73
CA ARG A 430 -37.01 45.77 11.76
C ARG A 430 -38.12 44.86 11.27
N VAL A 431 -37.76 43.61 10.83
CA VAL A 431 -38.74 42.64 10.41
C VAL A 431 -38.75 41.49 11.43
N ARG A 432 -39.93 41.08 11.91
CA ARG A 432 -40.13 40.00 12.89
C ARG A 432 -39.35 38.76 12.43
N PRO A 433 -38.56 38.13 13.32
CA PRO A 433 -37.79 36.95 12.95
C PRO A 433 -38.72 35.77 12.68
N ARG A 434 -38.73 35.29 11.44
CA ARG A 434 -39.15 33.92 11.16
C ARG A 434 -38.17 32.98 11.82
N PRO A 435 -38.63 31.82 12.38
CA PRO A 435 -37.70 30.83 12.94
C PRO A 435 -36.70 30.48 11.84
N ALA A 436 -35.43 30.74 12.13
CA ALA A 436 -34.34 30.35 11.25
C ALA A 436 -34.34 28.83 11.15
N ILE A 437 -34.58 28.31 9.96
CA ILE A 437 -34.25 26.89 9.64
C ILE A 437 -32.78 26.77 9.90
N PRO A 438 -32.33 25.86 10.79
CA PRO A 438 -30.92 25.65 10.98
C PRO A 438 -30.35 25.16 9.65
N LEU A 439 -29.54 26.00 9.00
CA LEU A 439 -28.73 25.60 7.86
C LEU A 439 -27.71 24.59 8.43
N THR A 440 -27.98 23.31 8.27
CA THR A 440 -26.97 22.27 8.50
C THR A 440 -25.76 22.62 7.64
N PRO A 441 -24.55 22.66 8.19
CA PRO A 441 -23.38 22.97 7.40
C PRO A 441 -23.27 21.96 6.27
N VAL A 442 -23.27 22.44 5.03
CA VAL A 442 -23.04 21.65 3.85
C VAL A 442 -21.53 21.39 3.79
N GLY A 443 -21.08 20.29 4.35
CA GLY A 443 -19.67 19.88 4.35
C GLY A 443 -19.25 19.17 5.64
N PRO A 444 -18.10 18.52 5.63
CA PRO A 444 -17.58 17.85 6.81
C PRO A 444 -17.25 18.87 7.89
N THR A 445 -17.66 18.59 9.13
CA THR A 445 -17.33 19.42 10.31
C THR A 445 -16.01 19.00 10.96
N HIS A 446 -15.53 17.80 10.63
CA HIS A 446 -14.29 17.20 11.12
C HIS A 446 -13.50 16.59 9.97
N ARG A 447 -12.24 16.37 10.18
CA ARG A 447 -11.40 15.56 9.31
C ARG A 447 -10.48 14.67 10.14
N ALA A 448 -10.05 13.56 9.53
CA ALA A 448 -8.99 12.76 10.12
C ALA A 448 -7.64 13.48 10.05
N ASP A 449 -6.83 13.32 11.09
CA ASP A 449 -5.49 13.90 11.21
C ASP A 449 -4.52 12.89 11.82
N LYS A 450 -3.30 12.84 11.28
CA LYS A 450 -2.21 11.97 11.72
C LYS A 450 -0.86 12.56 11.34
N CYS A 451 0.23 12.04 11.88
CA CYS A 451 1.56 12.41 11.41
C CYS A 451 1.75 12.04 9.94
N ASP A 452 2.13 13.01 9.14
CA ASP A 452 2.43 12.94 7.71
C ASP A 452 3.91 13.23 7.42
N LEU A 453 4.78 13.10 8.44
CA LEU A 453 6.20 13.44 8.38
C LEU A 453 6.45 14.89 7.90
N CYS A 454 5.52 15.80 8.21
CA CYS A 454 5.52 17.18 7.75
C CYS A 454 5.56 17.33 6.22
N HIS A 455 4.84 16.46 5.51
CA HIS A 455 4.74 16.54 4.05
C HIS A 455 4.33 17.94 3.58
N GLY A 456 5.01 18.47 2.56
CA GLY A 456 4.79 19.83 2.05
C GLY A 456 5.61 20.91 2.76
N PHE A 457 6.36 20.58 3.79
CA PHE A 457 7.33 21.45 4.44
C PHE A 457 8.76 21.03 4.09
N GLU A 458 9.70 21.96 4.20
CA GLU A 458 11.12 21.68 3.93
C GLU A 458 11.79 20.84 5.02
N ASP A 459 11.19 20.83 6.24
CA ASP A 459 11.72 20.15 7.42
C ASP A 459 10.63 19.46 8.24
N MET A 460 11.05 18.58 9.12
CA MET A 460 10.17 18.01 10.16
C MET A 460 10.29 18.84 11.44
N ALA A 461 9.22 19.56 11.83
CA ALA A 461 9.21 20.46 12.97
C ALA A 461 9.75 19.84 14.26
N CYS A 462 9.38 18.58 14.54
CA CYS A 462 9.81 17.88 15.74
C CYS A 462 11.32 17.58 15.74
N LEU A 463 11.91 17.30 14.58
CA LEU A 463 13.35 17.06 14.45
C LEU A 463 14.14 18.36 14.49
N SER A 464 13.71 19.38 13.75
CA SER A 464 14.41 20.68 13.65
C SER A 464 14.46 21.43 14.96
N LYS A 465 13.46 21.24 15.84
CA LYS A 465 13.40 21.86 17.16
C LYS A 465 14.01 21.02 18.28
N CYS A 466 14.52 19.83 17.98
CA CYS A 466 15.22 19.00 18.96
C CYS A 466 16.64 19.57 19.21
N PRO A 467 16.93 20.18 20.37
CA PRO A 467 18.19 20.90 20.59
C PRO A 467 19.41 19.98 20.68
N THR A 468 19.18 18.72 21.01
CA THR A 468 20.25 17.72 21.23
C THR A 468 20.36 16.69 20.10
N GLY A 469 19.48 16.76 19.10
CA GLY A 469 19.39 15.71 18.07
C GLY A 469 18.98 14.33 18.62
N SER A 470 18.43 14.29 19.84
CA SER A 470 17.93 13.06 20.47
C SER A 470 16.85 12.38 19.64
N LEU A 471 15.93 13.17 19.05
CA LEU A 471 14.86 12.65 18.20
C LEU A 471 15.35 12.53 16.76
N ARG A 472 15.20 11.35 16.16
CA ARG A 472 15.61 11.06 14.77
C ARG A 472 14.55 10.23 14.06
N LEU A 473 14.47 10.38 12.72
CA LEU A 473 13.78 9.45 11.84
C LEU A 473 14.80 8.38 11.42
N VAL A 474 14.58 7.14 11.82
CA VAL A 474 15.54 6.05 11.67
C VAL A 474 14.92 4.98 10.77
N PRO A 475 15.65 4.46 9.77
CA PRO A 475 15.23 3.29 9.01
C PRO A 475 14.99 2.10 9.93
N LEU A 476 13.97 1.30 9.61
CA LEU A 476 13.61 0.13 10.41
C LEU A 476 14.78 -0.86 10.56
N GLU A 477 15.54 -1.05 9.49
CA GLU A 477 16.69 -1.96 9.40
C GLU A 477 17.86 -1.56 10.33
N GLU A 478 17.96 -0.26 10.68
CA GLU A 478 18.98 0.23 11.62
C GLU A 478 18.63 -0.13 13.07
N ILE A 479 17.33 -0.18 13.40
CA ILE A 479 16.85 -0.53 14.74
C ILE A 479 16.72 -2.06 14.89
N PHE A 480 16.20 -2.71 13.85
CA PHE A 480 15.98 -4.15 13.79
C PHE A 480 16.73 -4.74 12.60
N PRO A 481 18.01 -5.10 12.73
CA PRO A 481 18.74 -5.84 11.71
C PRO A 481 18.16 -7.27 11.63
N LEU A 482 17.21 -7.45 10.68
CA LEU A 482 16.47 -8.70 10.42
C LEU A 482 17.28 -9.68 9.56
#